data_b2dc7847ed07570b11c8cd19546b9d15
#
_entry.id   b2dc7847ed07570b11c8cd19546b9d15
#
_cell.length_a   1.000
_cell.length_b   1.000
_cell.length_c   1.000
_cell.angle_alpha   90.00
_cell.angle_beta   90.00
_cell.angle_gamma   90.00
#
_symmetry.space_group_name_H-M   'P 1'
#
loop_
_entity.id
_entity.type
_entity.pdbx_description
1 polymer ?
#
loop_
_entity_poly.entity_id
_entity_poly.type
_entity_poly.pdbx_seq_one_letter_code
_entity_poly.pdbx_strand_id
1 'polypeptide(L)'
;MKLVITRLAPYYFYNMSYSIYIRNLERTKSPINKNQVENWVDELINWLYDINQEYNNYRFFQNKEKLLQLKLQDILANVVDDTDQIIVNSNHFFDRLEQIHFVLINDLETIINFDPAAKSKEEVLIAYPGFFAITAYRIANVFWKLNIPIIPRIITEYVHSKTGIDIHPGAEIGEKFFIDHGTGIVIGETTKIGNNVKIYQGVTLGALSVSKDNASAKRHPTIENNVTIYANATILGGNTTIGVNSVIGGNVWLTHSVPENSLVYHKSEIEIKKKSEFPEALNYVI
;
A
#
# COMPACT_ATOMS: atom_id res chain seq x y z
N MET A 1 75.75 -5.20 -9.32
CA MET A 1 74.75 -4.57 -8.44
C MET A 1 73.42 -4.52 -9.18
N LYS A 2 72.62 -5.57 -9.03
CA LYS A 2 71.31 -5.72 -9.69
C LYS A 2 70.25 -4.98 -8.87
N LEU A 3 69.67 -3.93 -9.45
CA LEU A 3 68.52 -3.27 -8.89
C LEU A 3 67.31 -4.23 -9.00
N VAL A 4 66.88 -4.73 -7.87
CA VAL A 4 65.59 -5.43 -7.74
C VAL A 4 64.52 -4.34 -7.64
N ILE A 5 63.92 -3.98 -8.74
CA ILE A 5 62.68 -3.19 -8.73
C ILE A 5 61.58 -4.17 -8.37
N THR A 6 61.25 -4.21 -7.09
CA THR A 6 60.01 -4.83 -6.62
C THR A 6 58.86 -4.06 -7.22
N ARG A 7 58.22 -4.65 -8.22
CA ARG A 7 56.88 -4.27 -8.67
C ARG A 7 55.95 -4.48 -7.48
N LEU A 8 55.75 -3.46 -6.68
CA LEU A 8 54.57 -3.38 -5.83
C LEU A 8 53.39 -3.29 -6.76
N ALA A 9 52.66 -4.37 -6.77
CA ALA A 9 51.52 -4.60 -7.62
C ALA A 9 50.50 -3.48 -7.53
N PRO A 10 49.79 -3.18 -8.62
CA PRO A 10 48.64 -2.28 -8.62
C PRO A 10 47.41 -2.95 -8.04
N TYR A 11 47.54 -3.59 -6.87
CA TYR A 11 46.44 -4.33 -6.22
C TYR A 11 45.54 -3.46 -5.33
N TYR A 12 45.88 -2.19 -5.12
CA TYR A 12 45.08 -1.31 -4.25
C TYR A 12 44.15 -0.35 -4.99
N PHE A 13 44.13 -0.37 -6.32
CA PHE A 13 43.15 0.33 -7.14
C PHE A 13 42.19 -0.60 -7.90
N TYR A 14 42.00 -1.83 -7.43
CA TYR A 14 40.83 -2.59 -7.87
C TYR A 14 39.62 -1.91 -7.26
N ASN A 15 39.25 -0.92 -7.92
CA ASN A 15 38.23 0.02 -7.87
C ASN A 15 37.01 -0.53 -7.13
N MET A 16 36.55 0.17 -6.04
CA MET A 16 35.25 -0.02 -5.40
C MET A 16 34.14 -0.17 -6.47
N SER A 17 34.24 0.56 -7.56
CA SER A 17 33.35 0.46 -8.73
C SER A 17 33.41 -0.91 -9.43
N TYR A 18 34.58 -1.56 -9.53
CA TYR A 18 34.69 -2.90 -10.13
C TYR A 18 34.08 -3.97 -9.21
N SER A 19 34.30 -3.88 -7.92
CA SER A 19 33.67 -4.78 -6.94
C SER A 19 32.14 -4.64 -6.95
N ILE A 20 31.63 -3.42 -7.04
CA ILE A 20 30.21 -3.13 -7.18
C ILE A 20 29.67 -3.69 -8.51
N TYR A 21 30.40 -3.47 -9.60
CA TYR A 21 30.05 -3.98 -10.93
C TYR A 21 29.91 -5.51 -10.94
N ILE A 22 30.92 -6.24 -10.42
CA ILE A 22 30.87 -7.71 -10.34
C ILE A 22 29.70 -8.20 -9.51
N ARG A 23 29.47 -7.61 -8.32
CA ARG A 23 28.32 -7.95 -7.48
C ARG A 23 26.98 -7.67 -8.16
N ASN A 24 26.92 -6.65 -9.00
CA ASN A 24 25.71 -6.33 -9.76
C ASN A 24 25.47 -7.32 -10.92
N LEU A 25 26.55 -7.89 -11.50
CA LEU A 25 26.43 -8.97 -12.49
C LEU A 25 25.93 -10.28 -11.89
N GLU A 26 26.25 -10.55 -10.63
CA GLU A 26 25.80 -11.75 -9.89
C GLU A 26 24.34 -11.65 -9.44
N ARG A 27 23.76 -10.45 -9.43
CA ARG A 27 22.33 -10.27 -9.12
C ARG A 27 21.51 -10.81 -10.28
N THR A 28 20.46 -11.57 -9.94
CA THR A 28 19.39 -11.87 -10.89
C THR A 28 18.87 -10.55 -11.45
N LYS A 29 19.13 -10.32 -12.73
CA LYS A 29 18.67 -9.11 -13.41
C LYS A 29 17.16 -9.17 -13.52
N SER A 30 16.45 -8.41 -12.71
CA SER A 30 15.11 -8.00 -13.08
C SER A 30 15.24 -6.71 -13.87
N PRO A 31 15.00 -6.71 -15.17
CA PRO A 31 15.13 -5.53 -16.02
C PRO A 31 13.98 -4.54 -15.84
N ILE A 32 13.17 -4.68 -14.79
CA ILE A 32 12.01 -3.82 -14.56
C ILE A 32 12.46 -2.38 -14.38
N ASN A 33 11.94 -1.53 -15.22
CA ASN A 33 12.01 -0.09 -15.04
C ASN A 33 10.87 0.34 -14.08
N LYS A 34 11.25 0.65 -12.83
CA LYS A 34 10.31 1.11 -11.80
C LYS A 34 9.46 2.29 -12.28
N ASN A 35 10.07 3.28 -12.92
CA ASN A 35 9.37 4.47 -13.40
C ASN A 35 8.34 4.14 -14.49
N GLN A 36 8.57 3.10 -15.29
CA GLN A 36 7.59 2.66 -16.29
C GLN A 36 6.31 2.11 -15.63
N VAL A 37 6.45 1.37 -14.54
CA VAL A 37 5.31 0.86 -13.76
C VAL A 37 4.56 2.01 -13.10
N GLU A 38 5.26 2.92 -12.45
CA GLU A 38 4.68 4.09 -11.77
C GLU A 38 3.89 4.98 -12.74
N ASN A 39 4.49 5.31 -13.88
CA ASN A 39 3.83 6.11 -14.92
C ASN A 39 2.60 5.40 -15.50
N TRP A 40 2.67 4.08 -15.67
CA TRP A 40 1.55 3.30 -16.16
C TRP A 40 0.38 3.32 -15.18
N VAL A 41 0.65 3.23 -13.87
CA VAL A 41 -0.40 3.32 -12.83
C VAL A 41 -1.05 4.70 -12.83
N ASP A 42 -0.27 5.77 -12.91
CA ASP A 42 -0.81 7.14 -12.98
C ASP A 42 -1.68 7.35 -14.24
N GLU A 43 -1.22 6.85 -15.40
CA GLU A 43 -1.99 6.89 -16.64
C GLU A 43 -3.29 6.07 -16.56
N LEU A 44 -3.25 4.89 -15.93
CA LEU A 44 -4.42 4.03 -15.75
C LEU A 44 -5.46 4.68 -14.84
N ILE A 45 -5.03 5.25 -13.71
CA ILE A 45 -5.92 5.94 -12.77
C ILE A 45 -6.54 7.18 -13.43
N ASN A 46 -5.75 7.96 -14.17
CA ASN A 46 -6.26 9.09 -14.94
C ASN A 46 -7.30 8.64 -15.98
N TRP A 47 -7.05 7.54 -16.67
CA TRP A 47 -7.99 7.00 -17.66
C TRP A 47 -9.28 6.47 -17.00
N LEU A 48 -9.20 5.79 -15.85
CA LEU A 48 -10.36 5.23 -15.15
C LEU A 48 -11.36 6.31 -14.72
N TYR A 49 -10.87 7.49 -14.36
CA TYR A 49 -11.71 8.57 -13.81
C TYR A 49 -11.78 9.80 -14.70
N ASP A 50 -11.08 9.83 -15.84
CA ASP A 50 -10.95 11.00 -16.73
C ASP A 50 -10.63 12.30 -15.96
N ILE A 51 -9.69 12.22 -15.02
CA ILE A 51 -9.34 13.32 -14.10
C ILE A 51 -9.00 14.61 -14.87
N ASN A 52 -8.33 14.48 -16.01
CA ASN A 52 -7.91 15.60 -16.84
C ASN A 52 -8.96 16.01 -17.90
N GLN A 53 -10.12 15.36 -17.91
CA GLN A 53 -11.19 15.58 -18.89
C GLN A 53 -10.71 15.47 -20.36
N GLU A 54 -9.86 14.47 -20.63
CA GLU A 54 -9.25 14.23 -21.95
C GLU A 54 -10.15 13.42 -22.88
N TYR A 55 -11.15 12.69 -22.34
CA TYR A 55 -11.88 11.66 -23.07
C TYR A 55 -13.32 12.08 -23.42
N ASN A 56 -13.46 13.22 -24.07
CA ASN A 56 -14.76 13.68 -24.57
C ASN A 56 -15.31 12.87 -25.76
N ASN A 57 -14.57 11.88 -26.26
CA ASN A 57 -14.92 11.01 -27.37
C ASN A 57 -14.61 9.55 -27.03
N TYR A 58 -15.62 8.67 -27.18
CA TYR A 58 -15.48 7.24 -26.86
C TYR A 58 -14.36 6.54 -27.63
N ARG A 59 -14.08 6.94 -28.88
CA ARG A 59 -12.99 6.37 -29.67
C ARG A 59 -11.61 6.69 -29.05
N PHE A 60 -11.43 7.89 -28.51
CA PHE A 60 -10.20 8.24 -27.81
C PHE A 60 -10.04 7.43 -26.53
N PHE A 61 -11.12 7.28 -25.77
CA PHE A 61 -11.14 6.44 -24.56
C PHE A 61 -10.72 5.00 -24.86
N GLN A 62 -11.32 4.38 -25.88
CA GLN A 62 -10.95 3.02 -26.31
C GLN A 62 -9.49 2.90 -26.83
N ASN A 63 -9.01 3.91 -27.56
CA ASN A 63 -7.63 3.90 -28.04
C ASN A 63 -6.64 3.99 -26.88
N LYS A 64 -6.96 4.76 -25.83
CA LYS A 64 -6.13 4.84 -24.62
C LYS A 64 -6.10 3.52 -23.87
N GLU A 65 -7.25 2.83 -23.76
CA GLU A 65 -7.34 1.48 -23.18
C GLU A 65 -6.38 0.51 -23.87
N LYS A 66 -6.44 0.43 -25.21
CA LYS A 66 -5.53 -0.42 -26.00
C LYS A 66 -4.06 -0.06 -25.78
N LEU A 67 -3.75 1.24 -25.68
CA LEU A 67 -2.37 1.67 -25.42
C LEU A 67 -1.93 1.26 -24.02
N LEU A 68 -2.78 1.39 -23.01
CA LEU A 68 -2.49 0.97 -21.64
C LEU A 68 -2.28 -0.55 -21.57
N GLN A 69 -3.07 -1.31 -22.34
CA GLN A 69 -2.92 -2.77 -22.44
C GLN A 69 -1.57 -3.16 -23.06
N LEU A 70 -1.18 -2.52 -24.15
CA LEU A 70 0.14 -2.76 -24.77
C LEU A 70 1.29 -2.40 -23.84
N LYS A 71 1.19 -1.25 -23.16
CA LYS A 71 2.20 -0.85 -22.16
C LYS A 71 2.29 -1.85 -20.99
N LEU A 72 1.16 -2.42 -20.57
CA LEU A 72 1.15 -3.47 -19.55
C LEU A 72 1.86 -4.73 -20.04
N GLN A 73 1.63 -5.15 -21.29
CA GLN A 73 2.33 -6.30 -21.85
C GLN A 73 3.85 -6.08 -21.89
N ASP A 74 4.31 -4.88 -22.26
CA ASP A 74 5.73 -4.52 -22.22
C ASP A 74 6.31 -4.56 -20.79
N ILE A 75 5.53 -4.12 -19.80
CA ILE A 75 5.92 -4.20 -18.38
C ILE A 75 6.01 -5.67 -17.95
N LEU A 76 5.00 -6.49 -18.27
CA LEU A 76 4.94 -7.90 -17.89
C LEU A 76 6.07 -8.71 -18.52
N ALA A 77 6.51 -8.39 -19.74
CA ALA A 77 7.61 -9.04 -20.44
C ALA A 77 8.96 -8.95 -19.70
N ASN A 78 9.07 -8.04 -18.72
CA ASN A 78 10.28 -7.95 -17.89
C ASN A 78 10.29 -8.98 -16.73
N VAL A 79 9.17 -9.65 -16.44
CA VAL A 79 9.03 -10.57 -15.28
C VAL A 79 8.35 -11.88 -15.60
N VAL A 80 7.78 -12.01 -16.79
CA VAL A 80 7.11 -13.22 -17.30
C VAL A 80 7.77 -13.57 -18.63
N ASP A 81 8.36 -14.75 -18.71
CA ASP A 81 9.11 -15.19 -19.91
C ASP A 81 8.18 -15.70 -21.04
N ASP A 82 7.00 -16.23 -20.67
CA ASP A 82 6.04 -16.80 -21.61
C ASP A 82 5.15 -15.71 -22.22
N THR A 83 5.27 -15.52 -23.53
CA THR A 83 4.51 -14.51 -24.29
C THR A 83 3.00 -14.77 -24.25
N ASP A 84 2.56 -16.02 -24.29
CA ASP A 84 1.13 -16.33 -24.21
C ASP A 84 0.60 -16.00 -22.83
N GLN A 85 1.36 -16.29 -21.79
CA GLN A 85 0.99 -15.93 -20.43
C GLN A 85 0.95 -14.41 -20.20
N ILE A 86 1.83 -13.63 -20.85
CA ILE A 86 1.78 -12.17 -20.82
C ILE A 86 0.44 -11.67 -21.37
N ILE A 87 0.03 -12.17 -22.51
CA ILE A 87 -1.23 -11.81 -23.17
C ILE A 87 -2.42 -12.20 -22.27
N VAL A 88 -2.42 -13.43 -21.76
CA VAL A 88 -3.48 -13.92 -20.86
C VAL A 88 -3.59 -13.07 -19.61
N ASN A 89 -2.49 -12.77 -18.94
CA ASN A 89 -2.47 -11.95 -17.72
C ASN A 89 -2.94 -10.52 -17.99
N SER A 90 -2.50 -9.92 -19.10
CA SER A 90 -2.92 -8.58 -19.52
C SER A 90 -4.43 -8.55 -19.79
N ASN A 91 -4.96 -9.49 -20.57
CA ASN A 91 -6.39 -9.58 -20.84
C ASN A 91 -7.19 -9.76 -19.54
N HIS A 92 -6.77 -10.71 -18.68
CA HIS A 92 -7.42 -10.95 -17.41
C HIS A 92 -7.49 -9.69 -16.54
N PHE A 93 -6.41 -8.89 -16.51
CA PHE A 93 -6.40 -7.62 -15.77
C PHE A 93 -7.45 -6.65 -16.32
N PHE A 94 -7.48 -6.44 -17.65
CA PHE A 94 -8.43 -5.51 -18.27
C PHE A 94 -9.88 -6.00 -18.17
N ASP A 95 -10.15 -7.31 -18.26
CA ASP A 95 -11.47 -7.91 -18.02
C ASP A 95 -11.99 -7.67 -16.59
N ARG A 96 -11.07 -7.48 -15.62
CA ARG A 96 -11.41 -7.20 -14.21
C ARG A 96 -11.63 -5.72 -13.92
N LEU A 97 -11.24 -4.82 -14.81
CA LEU A 97 -11.30 -3.37 -14.55
C LEU A 97 -12.72 -2.85 -14.31
N GLU A 98 -13.72 -3.38 -15.00
CA GLU A 98 -15.12 -2.97 -14.78
C GLU A 98 -15.55 -3.26 -13.33
N GLN A 99 -15.23 -4.46 -12.82
CA GLN A 99 -15.54 -4.82 -11.44
C GLN A 99 -14.74 -3.98 -10.43
N ILE A 100 -13.45 -3.74 -10.70
CA ILE A 100 -12.60 -2.89 -9.85
C ILE A 100 -13.18 -1.48 -9.79
N HIS A 101 -13.54 -0.91 -10.94
CA HIS A 101 -14.14 0.42 -11.03
C HIS A 101 -15.46 0.49 -10.25
N PHE A 102 -16.33 -0.52 -10.37
CA PHE A 102 -17.59 -0.59 -9.61
C PHE A 102 -17.33 -0.54 -8.09
N VAL A 103 -16.38 -1.32 -7.59
CA VAL A 103 -16.01 -1.34 -6.16
C VAL A 103 -15.43 0.02 -5.73
N LEU A 104 -14.60 0.63 -6.57
CA LEU A 104 -14.00 1.94 -6.31
C LEU A 104 -15.03 3.06 -6.28
N ILE A 105 -16.09 3.00 -7.09
CA ILE A 105 -17.20 3.94 -7.00
C ILE A 105 -17.94 3.79 -5.67
N ASN A 106 -18.12 2.56 -5.15
CA ASN A 106 -18.70 2.33 -3.84
C ASN A 106 -17.80 2.89 -2.71
N ASP A 107 -16.47 2.76 -2.84
CA ASP A 107 -15.51 3.35 -1.91
C ASP A 107 -15.59 4.90 -1.95
N LEU A 108 -15.64 5.50 -3.14
CA LEU A 108 -15.79 6.93 -3.35
C LEU A 108 -17.08 7.48 -2.73
N GLU A 109 -18.21 6.82 -2.97
CA GLU A 109 -19.49 7.21 -2.39
C GLU A 109 -19.49 7.10 -0.85
N THR A 110 -18.76 6.13 -0.33
CA THR A 110 -18.59 5.99 1.11
C THR A 110 -17.84 7.19 1.70
N ILE A 111 -16.77 7.65 1.04
CA ILE A 111 -16.02 8.85 1.45
C ILE A 111 -16.94 10.07 1.47
N ILE A 112 -17.66 10.33 0.36
CA ILE A 112 -18.59 11.48 0.25
C ILE A 112 -19.67 11.47 1.33
N ASN A 113 -20.16 10.29 1.70
CA ASN A 113 -21.23 10.16 2.70
C ASN A 113 -20.74 10.30 4.13
N PHE A 114 -19.48 9.99 4.43
CA PHE A 114 -18.95 9.93 5.78
C PHE A 114 -17.98 11.06 6.15
N ASP A 115 -17.29 11.63 5.18
CA ASP A 115 -16.39 12.76 5.44
C ASP A 115 -17.16 14.08 5.25
N PRO A 116 -17.46 14.81 6.33
CA PRO A 116 -18.15 16.10 6.22
C PRO A 116 -17.32 17.18 5.51
N ALA A 117 -16.02 16.97 5.33
CA ALA A 117 -15.14 17.88 4.61
C ALA A 117 -15.17 17.65 3.08
N ALA A 118 -15.54 16.45 2.63
CA ALA A 118 -15.62 16.11 1.22
C ALA A 118 -16.82 16.81 0.54
N LYS A 119 -16.55 17.75 -0.35
CA LYS A 119 -17.59 18.57 -0.98
C LYS A 119 -18.06 18.04 -2.34
N SER A 120 -17.22 17.29 -3.05
CA SER A 120 -17.56 16.71 -4.34
C SER A 120 -16.77 15.43 -4.61
N LYS A 121 -17.27 14.62 -5.57
CA LYS A 121 -16.56 13.42 -6.04
C LYS A 121 -15.24 13.78 -6.70
N GLU A 122 -15.21 14.86 -7.45
CA GLU A 122 -14.02 15.39 -8.13
C GLU A 122 -12.92 15.76 -7.12
N GLU A 123 -13.29 16.39 -6.01
CA GLU A 123 -12.35 16.70 -4.93
C GLU A 123 -11.68 15.43 -4.38
N VAL A 124 -12.47 14.40 -4.09
CA VAL A 124 -11.94 13.13 -3.59
C VAL A 124 -11.04 12.45 -4.62
N LEU A 125 -11.46 12.39 -5.88
CA LEU A 125 -10.69 11.78 -6.97
C LEU A 125 -9.31 12.43 -7.17
N ILE A 126 -9.23 13.76 -7.03
CA ILE A 126 -8.02 14.53 -7.33
C ILE A 126 -7.11 14.68 -6.11
N ALA A 127 -7.68 14.83 -4.90
CA ALA A 127 -6.96 15.35 -3.75
C ALA A 127 -6.81 14.34 -2.59
N TYR A 128 -7.62 13.28 -2.52
CA TYR A 128 -7.65 12.40 -1.34
C TYR A 128 -6.60 11.29 -1.42
N PRO A 129 -5.57 11.31 -0.55
CA PRO A 129 -4.53 10.29 -0.56
C PRO A 129 -5.06 8.89 -0.22
N GLY A 130 -6.10 8.80 0.63
CA GLY A 130 -6.75 7.54 0.97
C GLY A 130 -7.41 6.87 -0.23
N PHE A 131 -8.09 7.65 -1.08
CA PHE A 131 -8.72 7.13 -2.29
C PHE A 131 -7.68 6.69 -3.34
N PHE A 132 -6.62 7.47 -3.50
CA PHE A 132 -5.50 7.09 -4.37
C PHE A 132 -4.84 5.78 -3.91
N ALA A 133 -4.63 5.62 -2.60
CA ALA A 133 -4.02 4.43 -2.03
C ALA A 133 -4.88 3.18 -2.23
N ILE A 134 -6.20 3.25 -1.99
CA ILE A 134 -7.08 2.10 -2.18
C ILE A 134 -7.24 1.75 -3.66
N THR A 135 -7.25 2.73 -4.56
CA THR A 135 -7.29 2.50 -6.01
C THR A 135 -6.06 1.71 -6.47
N ALA A 136 -4.87 2.16 -6.11
CA ALA A 136 -3.62 1.48 -6.45
C ALA A 136 -3.51 0.09 -5.81
N TYR A 137 -3.98 -0.06 -4.56
CA TYR A 137 -4.05 -1.37 -3.90
C TYR A 137 -4.94 -2.34 -4.69
N ARG A 138 -6.16 -1.94 -5.10
CA ARG A 138 -7.07 -2.82 -5.85
C ARG A 138 -6.48 -3.24 -7.19
N ILE A 139 -5.76 -2.35 -7.88
CA ILE A 139 -5.00 -2.65 -9.09
C ILE A 139 -3.88 -3.68 -8.78
N ALA A 140 -3.07 -3.42 -7.77
CA ALA A 140 -1.95 -4.28 -7.39
C ALA A 140 -2.40 -5.66 -6.92
N ASN A 141 -3.55 -5.76 -6.23
CA ASN A 141 -4.13 -7.01 -5.75
C ASN A 141 -4.49 -7.98 -6.88
N VAL A 142 -4.88 -7.48 -8.06
CA VAL A 142 -5.10 -8.36 -9.23
C VAL A 142 -3.79 -9.03 -9.65
N PHE A 143 -2.72 -8.26 -9.80
CA PHE A 143 -1.42 -8.82 -10.17
C PHE A 143 -0.87 -9.76 -9.10
N TRP A 144 -1.11 -9.46 -7.82
CA TRP A 144 -0.76 -10.34 -6.71
C TRP A 144 -1.47 -11.70 -6.84
N LYS A 145 -2.78 -11.70 -7.10
CA LYS A 145 -3.58 -12.92 -7.28
C LYS A 145 -3.19 -13.73 -8.52
N LEU A 146 -2.65 -13.06 -9.55
CA LEU A 146 -2.08 -13.69 -10.74
C LEU A 146 -0.65 -14.21 -10.51
N ASN A 147 -0.11 -14.08 -9.30
CA ASN A 147 1.27 -14.44 -8.96
C ASN A 147 2.32 -13.71 -9.83
N ILE A 148 2.03 -12.50 -10.29
CA ILE A 148 3.00 -11.67 -11.00
C ILE A 148 4.05 -11.18 -10.01
N PRO A 149 5.34 -11.50 -10.23
CA PRO A 149 6.38 -11.10 -9.31
C PRO A 149 6.67 -9.59 -9.39
N ILE A 150 7.09 -8.99 -8.29
CA ILE A 150 7.65 -7.63 -8.16
C ILE A 150 6.65 -6.51 -8.47
N ILE A 151 5.92 -6.55 -9.59
CA ILE A 151 5.02 -5.48 -10.05
C ILE A 151 4.00 -5.05 -8.98
N PRO A 152 3.26 -5.96 -8.30
CA PRO A 152 2.33 -5.56 -7.24
C PRO A 152 2.99 -4.73 -6.14
N ARG A 153 4.21 -5.11 -5.76
CA ARG A 153 4.97 -4.37 -4.73
C ARG A 153 5.47 -3.02 -5.23
N ILE A 154 5.92 -2.91 -6.49
CA ILE A 154 6.30 -1.61 -7.06
C ILE A 154 5.11 -0.65 -6.99
N ILE A 155 3.91 -1.10 -7.34
CA ILE A 155 2.69 -0.28 -7.32
C ILE A 155 2.38 0.20 -5.90
N THR A 156 2.33 -0.72 -4.92
CA THR A 156 1.98 -0.33 -3.55
C THR A 156 3.06 0.51 -2.88
N GLU A 157 4.36 0.23 -3.09
CA GLU A 157 5.46 1.05 -2.56
C GLU A 157 5.52 2.44 -3.21
N TYR A 158 5.17 2.55 -4.49
CA TYR A 158 5.05 3.85 -5.15
C TYR A 158 4.02 4.73 -4.44
N VAL A 159 2.83 4.20 -4.19
CA VAL A 159 1.75 4.96 -3.54
C VAL A 159 2.05 5.19 -2.06
N HIS A 160 2.65 4.22 -1.37
CA HIS A 160 3.16 4.40 -0.01
C HIS A 160 4.13 5.60 0.06
N SER A 161 5.07 5.71 -0.87
CA SER A 161 6.02 6.83 -0.92
C SER A 161 5.37 8.20 -1.09
N LYS A 162 4.20 8.27 -1.75
CA LYS A 162 3.46 9.50 -2.00
C LYS A 162 2.48 9.88 -0.88
N THR A 163 1.90 8.89 -0.21
CA THR A 163 0.77 9.09 0.70
C THR A 163 1.10 8.79 2.16
N GLY A 164 2.17 8.03 2.42
CA GLY A 164 2.45 7.46 3.74
C GLY A 164 1.48 6.34 4.14
N ILE A 165 0.72 5.76 3.17
CA ILE A 165 -0.23 4.68 3.40
C ILE A 165 0.35 3.40 2.82
N ASP A 166 0.71 2.44 3.68
CA ASP A 166 1.29 1.14 3.31
C ASP A 166 0.21 0.06 3.33
N ILE A 167 -0.22 -0.38 2.14
CA ILE A 167 -1.16 -1.50 1.99
C ILE A 167 -0.47 -2.60 1.21
N HIS A 168 -0.23 -3.75 1.84
CA HIS A 168 0.35 -4.89 1.13
C HIS A 168 -0.61 -5.42 0.07
N PRO A 169 -0.17 -5.71 -1.17
CA PRO A 169 -1.05 -6.13 -2.26
C PRO A 169 -1.76 -7.47 -2.00
N GLY A 170 -1.24 -8.29 -1.08
CA GLY A 170 -1.83 -9.56 -0.66
C GLY A 170 -2.98 -9.43 0.35
N ALA A 171 -3.21 -8.25 0.95
CA ALA A 171 -4.33 -8.06 1.84
C ALA A 171 -5.67 -8.31 1.12
N GLU A 172 -6.70 -8.73 1.87
CA GLU A 172 -8.05 -8.90 1.36
C GLU A 172 -8.93 -7.78 1.94
N ILE A 173 -9.38 -6.85 1.09
CA ILE A 173 -10.19 -5.69 1.51
C ILE A 173 -11.53 -5.70 0.77
N GLY A 174 -12.62 -5.67 1.53
CA GLY A 174 -13.98 -5.60 1.02
C GLY A 174 -14.34 -4.27 0.37
N GLU A 175 -15.62 -4.03 0.15
CA GLU A 175 -16.16 -2.82 -0.47
C GLU A 175 -16.51 -1.76 0.58
N LYS A 176 -16.71 -0.51 0.12
CA LYS A 176 -17.04 0.63 0.99
C LYS A 176 -15.98 0.87 2.05
N PHE A 177 -14.72 0.71 1.65
CA PHE A 177 -13.59 0.91 2.51
C PHE A 177 -13.18 2.38 2.53
N PHE A 178 -13.07 2.96 3.73
CA PHE A 178 -12.76 4.37 3.91
C PHE A 178 -11.47 4.56 4.70
N ILE A 179 -10.57 5.34 4.13
CA ILE A 179 -9.34 5.81 4.77
C ILE A 179 -9.46 7.32 4.96
N ASP A 180 -9.47 7.77 6.23
CA ASP A 180 -9.43 9.19 6.57
C ASP A 180 -8.01 9.62 6.94
N HIS A 181 -7.53 10.76 6.37
CA HIS A 181 -6.18 11.28 6.44
C HIS A 181 -5.12 10.29 5.91
N GLY A 182 -4.98 9.15 6.53
CA GLY A 182 -4.26 7.96 6.06
C GLY A 182 -2.79 7.88 6.40
N THR A 183 -2.07 8.98 6.60
CA THR A 183 -0.62 8.95 6.87
C THR A 183 -0.27 8.00 8.01
N GLY A 184 0.67 7.09 7.78
CA GLY A 184 1.15 6.13 8.76
C GLY A 184 0.27 4.88 8.94
N ILE A 185 -0.73 4.66 8.08
CA ILE A 185 -1.47 3.39 8.03
C ILE A 185 -0.55 2.29 7.51
N VAL A 186 -0.61 1.12 8.17
CA VAL A 186 0.06 -0.11 7.73
C VAL A 186 -0.94 -1.26 7.72
N ILE A 187 -1.18 -1.85 6.56
CA ILE A 187 -2.04 -3.03 6.36
C ILE A 187 -1.19 -4.19 5.83
N GLY A 188 -0.93 -5.18 6.69
CA GLY A 188 -0.05 -6.31 6.39
C GLY A 188 -0.67 -7.34 5.43
N GLU A 189 0.17 -8.16 4.82
CA GLU A 189 -0.12 -9.11 3.73
C GLU A 189 -1.34 -9.99 3.94
N THR A 190 -1.49 -10.60 5.12
CA THR A 190 -2.55 -11.57 5.39
C THR A 190 -3.74 -10.95 6.15
N THR A 191 -3.82 -9.61 6.16
CA THR A 191 -4.96 -8.90 6.75
C THR A 191 -6.22 -9.20 5.96
N LYS A 192 -7.34 -9.41 6.68
CA LYS A 192 -8.68 -9.48 6.09
C LYS A 192 -9.52 -8.35 6.62
N ILE A 193 -10.13 -7.58 5.73
CA ILE A 193 -11.00 -6.45 6.05
C ILE A 193 -12.34 -6.67 5.35
N GLY A 194 -13.41 -6.63 6.12
CA GLY A 194 -14.78 -6.77 5.63
C GLY A 194 -15.28 -5.51 4.90
N ASN A 195 -16.59 -5.45 4.71
CA ASN A 195 -17.24 -4.34 4.05
C ASN A 195 -17.55 -3.19 5.02
N ASN A 196 -17.62 -1.96 4.49
CA ASN A 196 -17.98 -0.75 5.25
C ASN A 196 -17.07 -0.53 6.48
N VAL A 197 -15.77 -0.75 6.32
CA VAL A 197 -14.77 -0.53 7.36
C VAL A 197 -14.13 0.85 7.17
N LYS A 198 -13.91 1.56 8.27
CA LYS A 198 -13.30 2.88 8.31
C LYS A 198 -12.05 2.86 9.15
N ILE A 199 -10.96 3.39 8.63
CA ILE A 199 -9.70 3.53 9.36
C ILE A 199 -9.13 4.93 9.24
N TYR A 200 -8.52 5.38 10.33
CA TYR A 200 -7.91 6.68 10.44
C TYR A 200 -6.38 6.59 10.40
N GLN A 201 -5.71 7.73 10.29
CA GLN A 201 -4.26 7.83 10.23
C GLN A 201 -3.56 7.04 11.35
N GLY A 202 -2.36 6.52 11.05
CA GLY A 202 -1.52 5.81 12.01
C GLY A 202 -2.00 4.42 12.43
N VAL A 203 -3.11 3.92 11.88
CA VAL A 203 -3.60 2.57 12.21
C VAL A 203 -2.65 1.51 11.68
N THR A 204 -2.29 0.55 12.53
CA THR A 204 -1.45 -0.59 12.16
C THR A 204 -2.21 -1.91 12.32
N LEU A 205 -2.37 -2.64 11.20
CA LEU A 205 -2.87 -4.01 11.16
C LEU A 205 -1.68 -4.95 10.88
N GLY A 206 -1.01 -5.37 11.95
CA GLY A 206 0.32 -5.97 11.92
C GLY A 206 0.39 -7.41 12.42
N ALA A 207 1.59 -7.99 12.34
CA ALA A 207 1.90 -9.29 12.92
C ALA A 207 2.46 -9.13 14.35
N LEU A 208 2.18 -10.10 15.24
CA LEU A 208 2.77 -10.15 16.58
C LEU A 208 4.24 -10.56 16.56
N SER A 209 4.55 -11.53 15.70
CA SER A 209 5.92 -12.01 15.47
C SER A 209 6.05 -12.49 14.03
N VAL A 210 7.25 -12.34 13.48
CA VAL A 210 7.52 -12.76 12.09
C VAL A 210 8.65 -13.78 12.13
N SER A 211 8.35 -15.04 11.75
CA SER A 211 9.34 -16.07 11.44
C SER A 211 9.34 -16.26 9.92
N LYS A 212 10.52 -16.33 9.31
CA LYS A 212 10.65 -16.61 7.87
C LYS A 212 10.08 -17.97 7.49
N ASP A 213 10.14 -18.94 8.40
CA ASP A 213 9.66 -20.31 8.19
C ASP A 213 8.14 -20.40 8.10
N ASN A 214 7.41 -19.39 8.59
CA ASN A 214 5.96 -19.28 8.57
C ASN A 214 5.46 -18.08 7.76
N ALA A 215 6.19 -17.62 6.77
CA ALA A 215 5.86 -16.42 6.00
C ALA A 215 4.49 -16.50 5.28
N SER A 216 4.04 -17.71 4.90
CA SER A 216 2.74 -17.95 4.25
C SER A 216 1.57 -18.09 5.23
N ALA A 217 1.84 -18.21 6.54
CA ALA A 217 0.78 -18.36 7.53
C ALA A 217 0.02 -17.05 7.77
N LYS A 218 -1.26 -17.17 8.16
CA LYS A 218 -2.08 -16.04 8.62
C LYS A 218 -1.42 -15.41 9.85
N ARG A 219 -0.93 -14.17 9.73
CA ARG A 219 -0.18 -13.46 10.78
C ARG A 219 -0.70 -12.06 11.10
N HIS A 220 -1.63 -11.54 10.29
CA HIS A 220 -2.25 -10.23 10.45
C HIS A 220 -3.73 -10.38 10.83
N PRO A 221 -4.34 -9.38 11.49
CA PRO A 221 -5.69 -9.48 12.03
C PRO A 221 -6.77 -9.61 10.95
N THR A 222 -7.97 -9.97 11.44
CA THR A 222 -9.21 -9.91 10.67
C THR A 222 -10.08 -8.80 11.25
N ILE A 223 -10.57 -7.92 10.40
CA ILE A 223 -11.50 -6.83 10.72
C ILE A 223 -12.81 -7.17 10.02
N GLU A 224 -13.87 -7.37 10.80
CA GLU A 224 -15.18 -7.72 10.24
C GLU A 224 -15.93 -6.49 9.70
N ASN A 225 -17.17 -6.69 9.24
CA ASN A 225 -17.96 -5.63 8.61
C ASN A 225 -18.32 -4.50 9.59
N ASN A 226 -18.47 -3.29 9.06
CA ASN A 226 -18.94 -2.11 9.79
C ASN A 226 -18.05 -1.68 10.96
N VAL A 227 -16.78 -2.08 10.98
CA VAL A 227 -15.84 -1.69 12.03
C VAL A 227 -15.26 -0.31 11.73
N THR A 228 -15.12 0.49 12.80
CA THR A 228 -14.39 1.77 12.75
C THR A 228 -13.16 1.71 13.64
N ILE A 229 -11.99 2.06 13.11
CA ILE A 229 -10.71 2.04 13.83
C ILE A 229 -10.13 3.45 13.82
N TYR A 230 -10.11 4.10 14.98
CA TYR A 230 -9.62 5.47 15.12
C TYR A 230 -8.09 5.55 15.18
N ALA A 231 -7.60 6.78 15.07
CA ALA A 231 -6.21 7.12 14.84
C ALA A 231 -5.21 6.42 15.79
N ASN A 232 -4.09 5.97 15.21
CA ASN A 232 -2.96 5.36 15.90
C ASN A 232 -3.29 4.06 16.67
N ALA A 233 -4.45 3.45 16.41
CA ALA A 233 -4.74 2.12 16.98
C ALA A 233 -3.84 1.07 16.33
N THR A 234 -3.31 0.15 17.15
CA THR A 234 -2.46 -0.96 16.71
C THR A 234 -3.12 -2.28 17.03
N ILE A 235 -3.40 -3.09 16.00
CA ILE A 235 -4.06 -4.39 16.12
C ILE A 235 -3.14 -5.44 15.52
N LEU A 236 -2.72 -6.41 16.33
CA LEU A 236 -1.70 -7.37 15.96
C LEU A 236 -2.17 -8.81 16.09
N GLY A 237 -1.69 -9.65 15.16
CA GLY A 237 -1.77 -11.11 15.26
C GLY A 237 -2.81 -11.75 14.35
N GLY A 238 -2.45 -12.90 13.76
CA GLY A 238 -3.27 -13.63 12.79
C GLY A 238 -4.57 -14.23 13.36
N ASN A 239 -4.61 -14.47 14.67
CA ASN A 239 -5.79 -14.97 15.37
C ASN A 239 -6.66 -13.85 15.95
N THR A 240 -6.22 -12.59 15.84
CA THR A 240 -6.96 -11.44 16.34
C THR A 240 -8.07 -11.07 15.36
N THR A 241 -9.31 -11.06 15.83
CA THR A 241 -10.48 -10.66 15.06
C THR A 241 -11.20 -9.53 15.77
N ILE A 242 -11.52 -8.46 15.05
CA ILE A 242 -12.37 -7.38 15.51
C ILE A 242 -13.76 -7.64 14.96
N GLY A 243 -14.72 -7.94 15.86
CA GLY A 243 -16.07 -8.36 15.50
C GLY A 243 -16.91 -7.25 14.89
N VAL A 244 -17.94 -7.66 14.16
CA VAL A 244 -18.88 -6.80 13.40
C VAL A 244 -19.39 -5.62 14.26
N ASN A 245 -19.57 -4.45 13.64
CA ASN A 245 -20.10 -3.22 14.24
C ASN A 245 -19.27 -2.67 15.42
N SER A 246 -18.03 -3.11 15.59
CA SER A 246 -17.21 -2.65 16.71
C SER A 246 -16.48 -1.34 16.38
N VAL A 247 -16.18 -0.59 17.42
CA VAL A 247 -15.45 0.67 17.37
C VAL A 247 -14.19 0.56 18.21
N ILE A 248 -13.04 0.79 17.61
CA ILE A 248 -11.74 0.81 18.28
C ILE A 248 -11.27 2.27 18.38
N GLY A 249 -11.16 2.75 19.60
CA GLY A 249 -10.72 4.11 19.91
C GLY A 249 -9.27 4.38 19.56
N GLY A 250 -8.90 5.64 19.51
CA GLY A 250 -7.53 6.04 19.18
C GLY A 250 -6.50 5.58 20.22
N ASN A 251 -5.27 5.33 19.72
CA ASN A 251 -4.11 4.87 20.53
C ASN A 251 -4.33 3.54 21.26
N VAL A 252 -5.33 2.75 20.89
CA VAL A 252 -5.59 1.43 21.49
C VAL A 252 -4.60 0.41 20.92
N TRP A 253 -4.03 -0.43 21.81
CA TRP A 253 -3.14 -1.54 21.43
C TRP A 253 -3.83 -2.87 21.72
N LEU A 254 -4.11 -3.66 20.67
CA LEU A 254 -4.81 -4.94 20.76
C LEU A 254 -3.98 -6.09 20.20
N THR A 255 -3.93 -7.16 20.97
CA THR A 255 -3.34 -8.45 20.58
C THR A 255 -4.30 -9.62 20.73
N HIS A 256 -5.57 -9.32 21.04
CA HIS A 256 -6.64 -10.29 21.28
C HIS A 256 -7.91 -9.86 20.54
N SER A 257 -8.76 -10.82 20.25
CA SER A 257 -10.02 -10.57 19.58
C SER A 257 -10.98 -9.73 20.43
N VAL A 258 -11.79 -8.94 19.73
CA VAL A 258 -12.87 -8.12 20.30
C VAL A 258 -14.19 -8.67 19.78
N PRO A 259 -15.18 -8.95 20.67
CA PRO A 259 -16.52 -9.39 20.26
C PRO A 259 -17.21 -8.36 19.36
N GLU A 260 -18.25 -8.79 18.67
CA GLU A 260 -19.11 -7.90 17.90
C GLU A 260 -19.80 -6.85 18.79
N ASN A 261 -20.20 -5.72 18.18
CA ASN A 261 -20.92 -4.62 18.83
C ASN A 261 -20.19 -4.02 20.04
N SER A 262 -18.86 -4.03 20.01
CA SER A 262 -18.02 -3.56 21.12
C SER A 262 -17.50 -2.15 20.90
N LEU A 263 -17.39 -1.38 21.99
CA LEU A 263 -16.65 -0.13 22.02
C LEU A 263 -15.39 -0.31 22.88
N VAL A 264 -14.23 -0.20 22.25
CA VAL A 264 -12.93 -0.32 22.92
C VAL A 264 -12.24 1.03 22.95
N TYR A 265 -11.83 1.49 24.10
CA TYR A 265 -11.11 2.75 24.25
C TYR A 265 -10.06 2.66 25.36
N HIS A 266 -9.04 3.50 25.23
CA HIS A 266 -8.00 3.63 26.25
C HIS A 266 -8.45 4.57 27.36
N LYS A 267 -8.41 4.10 28.62
CA LYS A 267 -8.67 4.96 29.78
C LYS A 267 -7.32 5.49 30.30
N SER A 268 -7.10 6.80 30.17
CA SER A 268 -5.92 7.46 30.70
C SER A 268 -6.33 8.53 31.73
N GLU A 269 -5.52 8.72 32.75
CA GLU A 269 -5.67 9.83 33.69
C GLU A 269 -4.72 10.95 33.30
N ILE A 270 -5.26 12.19 33.25
CA ILE A 270 -4.48 13.40 32.98
C ILE A 270 -4.44 14.20 34.28
N GLU A 271 -3.25 14.39 34.84
CA GLU A 271 -3.05 15.24 35.99
C GLU A 271 -2.66 16.64 35.53
N ILE A 272 -3.43 17.65 35.95
CA ILE A 272 -3.14 19.05 35.66
C ILE A 272 -2.63 19.70 36.92
N LYS A 273 -1.35 20.14 36.92
CA LYS A 273 -0.73 20.88 38.00
C LYS A 273 -0.52 22.36 37.60
N LYS A 274 -0.69 23.27 38.56
CA LYS A 274 -0.39 24.69 38.31
C LYS A 274 1.12 24.87 38.20
N LYS A 275 1.57 25.73 37.28
CA LYS A 275 2.98 25.97 37.02
C LYS A 275 3.74 26.44 38.29
N SER A 276 3.07 27.10 39.23
CA SER A 276 3.61 27.52 40.54
C SER A 276 3.95 26.36 41.48
N GLU A 277 3.50 25.14 41.20
CA GLU A 277 3.77 23.95 42.02
C GLU A 277 5.04 23.21 41.58
N PHE A 278 5.69 23.67 40.50
CA PHE A 278 6.95 23.09 40.03
C PHE A 278 8.12 23.95 40.53
N PRO A 279 8.99 23.45 41.38
CA PRO A 279 10.15 24.23 41.91
C PRO A 279 11.22 24.49 40.86
N GLU A 280 11.27 23.74 39.77
CA GLU A 280 12.23 23.91 38.67
C GLU A 280 11.59 23.71 37.31
N ALA A 281 12.14 24.32 36.26
CA ALA A 281 11.74 24.03 34.89
C ALA A 281 11.98 22.57 34.55
N LEU A 282 10.92 21.85 34.16
CA LEU A 282 11.07 20.49 33.64
C LEU A 282 11.86 20.57 32.32
N ASN A 283 13.13 20.23 32.39
CA ASN A 283 13.95 20.05 31.21
C ASN A 283 13.61 18.68 30.61
N TYR A 284 12.71 18.68 29.62
CA TYR A 284 12.55 17.50 28.77
C TYR A 284 13.77 17.41 27.85
N VAL A 285 14.64 16.44 28.10
CA VAL A 285 15.65 16.04 27.14
C VAL A 285 14.97 15.03 26.22
N ILE A 286 14.77 15.44 24.97
CA ILE A 286 14.28 14.57 23.90
C ILE A 286 15.47 13.76 23.35
#